data_a051cfab76fb702907ce883ff5512598
#
_entry.id   a051cfab76fb702907ce883ff5512598
#
_cell.length_a   1.000
_cell.length_b   1.000
_cell.length_c   1.000
_cell.angle_alpha   90.00
_cell.angle_beta   90.00
_cell.angle_gamma   90.00
#
_symmetry.space_group_name_H-M   'P 1'
#
loop_
_entity.id
_entity.type
_entity.pdbx_description
1 polymer ?
#
loop_
_entity_poly.entity_id
_entity_poly.type
_entity_poly.pdbx_seq_one_letter_code
_entity_poly.pdbx_strand_id
1 'polypeptide(L)'
;LTPASASVATGVNITASAVTGINGGAGFQTTDVGRIISFNSGKAKITSRTNTTVVVCTITTAFTNTNATEAFNLGAFSDTTGHPSCVSFFEQRLVFAGTTDEPQTLFFSKAGDYENMTTGTNADDAMVYTIASNQVNAIRYMKAVRTLVVGTTGGEFTVSADGTDAAVTPSNVTIKKQSSYGSSTVDAVPAGN
;
A
#
# COMPACT_ATOMS: atom_id res chain seq x y z
N LEU A 1 1.53 -9.44 17.73
CA LEU A 1 2.99 -9.27 17.65
C LEU A 1 3.55 -8.74 18.97
N THR A 2 4.74 -9.17 19.35
CA THR A 2 5.45 -8.75 20.57
C THR A 2 6.89 -8.41 20.21
N PRO A 3 7.39 -7.18 20.44
CA PRO A 3 8.78 -6.84 20.22
C PRO A 3 9.61 -7.17 21.46
N ALA A 4 10.83 -7.66 21.27
CA ALA A 4 11.76 -7.92 22.39
C ALA A 4 12.33 -6.64 23.02
N SER A 5 12.22 -5.49 22.34
CA SER A 5 12.60 -4.16 22.81
C SER A 5 11.66 -3.12 22.22
N ALA A 6 11.42 -2.03 22.93
CA ALA A 6 10.65 -0.89 22.44
C ALA A 6 11.53 0.22 21.86
N SER A 7 12.80 0.26 22.22
CA SER A 7 13.73 1.33 21.81
C SER A 7 14.26 1.13 20.41
N VAL A 8 14.62 2.22 19.73
CA VAL A 8 15.34 2.18 18.46
C VAL A 8 16.63 1.36 18.62
N ALA A 9 16.71 0.25 17.90
CA ALA A 9 17.82 -0.69 17.96
C ALA A 9 17.83 -1.61 16.73
N THR A 10 18.96 -2.26 16.47
CA THR A 10 19.12 -3.29 15.44
C THR A 10 19.10 -4.68 16.06
N GLY A 11 18.74 -5.68 15.27
CA GLY A 11 18.79 -7.08 15.70
C GLY A 11 17.70 -7.44 16.74
N VAL A 12 16.60 -6.72 16.76
CA VAL A 12 15.49 -6.93 17.70
C VAL A 12 14.52 -7.97 17.14
N ASN A 13 14.22 -9.01 17.92
CA ASN A 13 13.20 -9.98 17.56
C ASN A 13 11.79 -9.37 17.70
N ILE A 14 10.96 -9.59 16.69
CA ILE A 14 9.51 -9.44 16.77
C ILE A 14 8.90 -10.82 16.64
N THR A 15 8.10 -11.21 17.62
CA THR A 15 7.51 -12.55 17.72
C THR A 15 6.00 -12.48 17.57
N ALA A 16 5.44 -13.32 16.73
CA ALA A 16 4.01 -13.55 16.61
C ALA A 16 3.60 -14.76 17.46
N SER A 17 2.51 -14.66 18.19
CA SER A 17 1.90 -15.78 18.92
C SER A 17 1.21 -16.77 17.98
N ALA A 18 0.79 -16.32 16.81
CA ALA A 18 0.17 -17.12 15.75
C ALA A 18 0.50 -16.53 14.38
N VAL A 19 0.35 -17.31 13.33
CA VAL A 19 0.56 -16.88 11.94
C VAL A 19 -0.67 -16.22 11.31
N THR A 20 -1.82 -16.30 11.97
CA THR A 20 -3.08 -15.70 11.50
C THR A 20 -2.90 -14.19 11.27
N GLY A 21 -3.33 -13.69 10.11
CA GLY A 21 -3.17 -12.29 9.75
C GLY A 21 -1.80 -11.91 9.19
N ILE A 22 -0.85 -12.87 9.12
CA ILE A 22 0.45 -12.65 8.50
C ILE A 22 0.47 -13.43 7.17
N ASN A 23 0.56 -12.72 6.05
CA ASN A 23 0.60 -13.30 4.71
C ASN A 23 -0.51 -14.37 4.47
N GLY A 24 -1.75 -14.03 4.80
CA GLY A 24 -2.90 -14.94 4.62
C GLY A 24 -2.85 -16.20 5.49
N GLY A 25 -2.12 -16.19 6.61
CA GLY A 25 -1.95 -17.34 7.49
C GLY A 25 -0.67 -18.16 7.24
N ALA A 26 0.12 -17.82 6.25
CA ALA A 26 1.39 -18.49 5.96
C ALA A 26 2.52 -18.09 6.95
N GLY A 27 2.30 -17.04 7.74
CA GLY A 27 3.31 -16.48 8.63
C GLY A 27 4.38 -15.68 7.88
N PHE A 28 5.41 -15.27 8.58
CA PHE A 28 6.54 -14.57 7.97
C PHE A 28 7.25 -15.43 6.94
N GLN A 29 7.60 -14.84 5.80
CA GLN A 29 8.33 -15.45 4.70
C GLN A 29 9.75 -14.87 4.56
N THR A 30 10.65 -15.57 3.91
CA THR A 30 12.00 -15.04 3.62
C THR A 30 11.93 -13.79 2.72
N THR A 31 10.93 -13.72 1.88
CA THR A 31 10.61 -12.61 0.97
C THR A 31 10.00 -11.38 1.68
N ASP A 32 9.73 -11.46 2.99
CA ASP A 32 9.30 -10.30 3.80
C ASP A 32 10.49 -9.44 4.27
N VAL A 33 11.72 -9.87 4.03
CA VAL A 33 12.89 -9.06 4.36
C VAL A 33 12.84 -7.73 3.60
N GLY A 34 12.99 -6.64 4.34
CA GLY A 34 12.84 -5.28 3.82
C GLY A 34 11.49 -4.62 4.13
N ARG A 35 10.43 -5.39 4.40
CA ARG A 35 9.12 -4.85 4.79
C ARG A 35 9.18 -4.11 6.12
N ILE A 36 8.29 -3.13 6.25
CA ILE A 36 8.07 -2.39 7.50
C ILE A 36 6.94 -3.05 8.27
N ILE A 37 7.13 -3.29 9.55
CA ILE A 37 6.08 -3.67 10.50
C ILE A 37 5.76 -2.45 11.35
N SER A 38 4.48 -2.11 11.50
CA SER A 38 4.01 -0.98 12.32
C SER A 38 2.99 -1.47 13.35
N PHE A 39 3.23 -1.22 14.62
CA PHE A 39 2.33 -1.46 15.75
C PHE A 39 2.80 -0.68 16.97
N ASN A 40 1.98 -0.60 18.02
CA ASN A 40 2.32 0.15 19.25
C ASN A 40 2.95 1.51 18.95
N SER A 41 2.41 2.25 17.96
CA SER A 41 2.88 3.56 17.47
C SER A 41 4.33 3.58 16.93
N GLY A 42 5.01 2.44 16.86
CA GLY A 42 6.37 2.32 16.35
C GLY A 42 6.44 1.66 14.98
N LYS A 43 7.65 1.66 14.41
CA LYS A 43 7.96 1.04 13.11
C LYS A 43 9.28 0.29 13.19
N ALA A 44 9.33 -0.88 12.56
CA ALA A 44 10.53 -1.68 12.42
C ALA A 44 10.67 -2.26 11.01
N LYS A 45 11.88 -2.29 10.48
CA LYS A 45 12.21 -2.92 9.20
C LYS A 45 12.69 -4.34 9.44
N ILE A 46 12.10 -5.32 8.78
CA ILE A 46 12.56 -6.73 8.80
C ILE A 46 13.92 -6.81 8.14
N THR A 47 14.91 -7.33 8.86
CA THR A 47 16.28 -7.54 8.35
C THR A 47 16.57 -9.01 8.07
N SER A 48 15.95 -9.93 8.81
CA SER A 48 16.01 -11.36 8.51
C SER A 48 14.79 -12.09 9.10
N ARG A 49 14.54 -13.29 8.59
CA ARG A 49 13.52 -14.20 9.10
C ARG A 49 14.15 -15.36 9.84
N THR A 50 13.71 -15.63 11.04
CA THR A 50 14.11 -16.82 11.81
C THR A 50 13.20 -18.01 11.49
N ASN A 51 11.88 -17.82 11.55
CA ASN A 51 10.88 -18.82 11.21
C ASN A 51 9.54 -18.12 10.87
N THR A 52 8.44 -18.89 10.72
CA THR A 52 7.12 -18.34 10.36
C THR A 52 6.51 -17.39 11.39
N THR A 53 6.99 -17.41 12.64
CA THR A 53 6.48 -16.57 13.74
C THR A 53 7.51 -15.57 14.28
N VAL A 54 8.77 -15.64 13.84
CA VAL A 54 9.85 -14.79 14.38
C VAL A 54 10.64 -14.15 13.25
N VAL A 55 10.77 -12.84 13.31
CA VAL A 55 11.64 -12.04 12.46
C VAL A 55 12.59 -11.18 13.30
N VAL A 56 13.75 -10.92 12.73
CA VAL A 56 14.73 -9.96 13.28
C VAL A 56 14.54 -8.64 12.58
N CYS A 57 14.48 -7.56 13.33
CA CYS A 57 14.18 -6.24 12.81
C CYS A 57 15.18 -5.18 13.28
N THR A 58 15.25 -4.10 12.51
CA THR A 58 15.76 -2.80 12.96
C THR A 58 14.58 -1.91 13.29
N ILE A 59 14.45 -1.49 14.56
CA ILE A 59 13.43 -0.55 15.00
C ILE A 59 13.85 0.84 14.52
N THR A 60 13.05 1.44 13.64
CA THR A 60 13.28 2.77 13.06
C THR A 60 12.53 3.88 13.79
N THR A 61 11.39 3.53 14.38
CA THR A 61 10.61 4.40 15.27
C THR A 61 10.28 3.60 16.52
N ALA A 62 10.62 4.14 17.69
CA ALA A 62 10.41 3.46 18.97
C ALA A 62 8.93 3.06 19.14
N PHE A 63 8.71 1.86 19.66
CA PHE A 63 7.39 1.43 20.12
C PHE A 63 7.05 2.09 21.45
N THR A 64 5.79 2.34 21.73
CA THR A 64 5.36 2.89 23.03
C THR A 64 5.59 1.91 24.18
N ASN A 65 5.58 0.61 23.90
CA ASN A 65 5.77 -0.46 24.88
C ASN A 65 6.10 -1.79 24.18
N THR A 66 6.40 -2.82 24.95
CA THR A 66 6.66 -4.19 24.48
C THR A 66 5.46 -5.13 24.63
N ASN A 67 4.26 -4.59 24.90
CA ASN A 67 3.07 -5.43 25.05
C ASN A 67 2.69 -6.11 23.72
N ALA A 68 2.14 -7.31 23.83
CA ALA A 68 1.57 -8.01 22.70
C ALA A 68 0.38 -7.24 22.12
N THR A 69 0.28 -7.20 20.79
CA THR A 69 -0.86 -6.62 20.09
C THR A 69 -1.25 -7.46 18.89
N GLU A 70 -2.55 -7.49 18.60
CA GLU A 70 -3.10 -8.05 17.36
C GLU A 70 -3.28 -6.97 16.29
N ALA A 71 -3.28 -5.70 16.69
CA ALA A 71 -3.36 -4.55 15.78
C ALA A 71 -1.96 -4.22 15.24
N PHE A 72 -1.65 -4.68 14.05
CA PHE A 72 -0.41 -4.37 13.34
C PHE A 72 -0.65 -4.23 11.84
N ASN A 73 0.25 -3.52 11.18
CA ASN A 73 0.29 -3.44 9.72
C ASN A 73 1.65 -3.95 9.24
N LEU A 74 1.60 -4.77 8.21
CA LEU A 74 2.78 -5.22 7.48
C LEU A 74 2.80 -4.50 6.13
N GLY A 75 3.92 -3.87 5.79
CA GLY A 75 4.07 -3.10 4.55
C GLY A 75 3.55 -3.88 3.34
N ALA A 76 2.84 -3.24 2.42
CA ALA A 76 2.13 -3.89 1.33
C ALA A 76 3.06 -4.52 0.27
N PHE A 77 4.27 -3.95 0.09
CA PHE A 77 5.16 -4.33 -1.01
C PHE A 77 6.30 -5.25 -0.54
N SER A 78 6.46 -6.37 -1.21
CA SER A 78 7.53 -7.34 -0.98
C SER A 78 7.57 -8.37 -2.11
N ASP A 79 8.59 -9.22 -2.13
CA ASP A 79 8.61 -10.37 -3.05
C ASP A 79 7.54 -11.43 -2.69
N THR A 80 6.93 -11.35 -1.49
CA THR A 80 5.77 -12.19 -1.10
C THR A 80 4.48 -11.67 -1.74
N THR A 81 4.23 -10.36 -1.66
CA THR A 81 2.96 -9.71 -2.06
C THR A 81 3.04 -9.02 -3.42
N GLY A 82 4.24 -8.95 -3.99
CA GLY A 82 4.51 -8.26 -5.23
C GLY A 82 4.85 -6.77 -5.03
N HIS A 83 5.46 -6.21 -6.04
CA HIS A 83 5.78 -4.79 -6.16
C HIS A 83 4.82 -4.10 -7.14
N PRO A 84 4.58 -2.79 -7.00
CA PRO A 84 3.73 -2.06 -7.93
C PRO A 84 4.28 -2.09 -9.35
N SER A 85 3.43 -2.36 -10.32
CA SER A 85 3.75 -2.31 -11.75
C SER A 85 3.54 -0.93 -12.36
N CYS A 86 2.79 -0.06 -11.70
CA CYS A 86 2.46 1.27 -12.17
C CYS A 86 2.74 2.32 -11.12
N VAL A 87 3.19 3.50 -11.56
CA VAL A 87 3.45 4.68 -10.72
C VAL A 87 2.98 5.95 -11.41
N SER A 88 2.43 6.87 -10.67
CA SER A 88 2.05 8.20 -11.14
C SER A 88 2.09 9.23 -10.00
N PHE A 89 2.13 10.52 -10.34
CA PHE A 89 1.85 11.59 -9.39
C PHE A 89 0.46 12.15 -9.68
N PHE A 90 -0.33 12.32 -8.64
CA PHE A 90 -1.67 12.90 -8.74
C PHE A 90 -2.01 13.68 -7.49
N GLU A 91 -2.40 14.94 -7.65
CA GLU A 91 -2.81 15.84 -6.56
C GLU A 91 -1.84 15.85 -5.36
N GLN A 92 -0.56 16.12 -5.62
CA GLN A 92 0.52 16.15 -4.63
C GLN A 92 0.74 14.83 -3.88
N ARG A 93 0.32 13.70 -4.45
CA ARG A 93 0.52 12.35 -3.92
C ARG A 93 1.28 11.49 -4.91
N LEU A 94 2.15 10.63 -4.40
CA LEU A 94 2.70 9.53 -5.15
C LEU A 94 1.67 8.39 -5.14
N VAL A 95 1.36 7.84 -6.29
CA VAL A 95 0.38 6.75 -6.45
C VAL A 95 1.07 5.54 -7.03
N PHE A 96 1.00 4.43 -6.32
CA PHE A 96 1.41 3.11 -6.80
C PHE A 96 0.20 2.24 -7.07
N ALA A 97 0.31 1.30 -8.00
CA ALA A 97 -0.77 0.35 -8.29
C ALA A 97 -0.27 -0.96 -8.92
N GLY A 98 -1.15 -1.96 -8.90
CA GLY A 98 -0.97 -3.20 -9.66
C GLY A 98 0.12 -4.10 -9.11
N THR A 99 0.04 -4.48 -7.83
CA THR A 99 0.87 -5.54 -7.27
C THR A 99 0.34 -6.93 -7.68
N THR A 100 1.11 -7.98 -7.46
CA THR A 100 0.68 -9.34 -7.77
C THR A 100 -0.50 -9.78 -6.90
N ASP A 101 -0.46 -9.50 -5.60
CA ASP A 101 -1.50 -9.87 -4.66
C ASP A 101 -2.73 -8.95 -4.74
N GLU A 102 -2.49 -7.66 -5.03
CA GLU A 102 -3.54 -6.65 -5.09
C GLU A 102 -3.54 -5.93 -6.45
N PRO A 103 -3.89 -6.64 -7.55
CA PRO A 103 -3.74 -6.13 -8.90
C PRO A 103 -4.68 -4.95 -9.25
N GLN A 104 -5.75 -4.76 -8.44
CA GLN A 104 -6.75 -3.69 -8.63
C GLN A 104 -6.63 -2.55 -7.62
N THR A 105 -5.60 -2.58 -6.77
CA THR A 105 -5.45 -1.65 -5.66
C THR A 105 -4.54 -0.48 -6.02
N LEU A 106 -4.97 0.71 -5.62
CA LEU A 106 -4.27 1.98 -5.71
C LEU A 106 -3.78 2.36 -4.31
N PHE A 107 -2.51 2.67 -4.19
CA PHE A 107 -1.86 3.10 -2.94
C PHE A 107 -1.40 4.54 -3.11
N PHE A 108 -1.97 5.45 -2.36
CA PHE A 108 -1.63 6.89 -2.40
C PHE A 108 -0.80 7.25 -1.19
N SER A 109 0.28 8.00 -1.40
CA SER A 109 1.06 8.58 -0.31
C SER A 109 0.29 9.67 0.43
N LYS A 110 0.81 10.10 1.57
CA LYS A 110 0.42 11.34 2.21
C LYS A 110 0.64 12.52 1.26
N ALA A 111 -0.27 13.51 1.28
CA ALA A 111 -0.14 14.69 0.42
C ALA A 111 1.12 15.49 0.77
N GLY A 112 1.94 15.76 -0.23
CA GLY A 112 3.22 16.48 -0.06
C GLY A 112 4.34 15.68 0.63
N ASP A 113 4.09 14.44 1.05
CA ASP A 113 5.08 13.54 1.68
C ASP A 113 5.05 12.18 0.97
N TYR A 114 5.80 12.09 -0.13
CA TYR A 114 5.73 10.97 -1.08
C TYR A 114 6.26 9.63 -0.55
N GLU A 115 7.07 9.65 0.50
CA GLU A 115 7.61 8.44 1.13
C GLU A 115 6.70 7.91 2.26
N ASN A 116 5.71 8.69 2.67
CA ASN A 116 4.81 8.34 3.75
C ASN A 116 3.53 7.67 3.24
N MET A 117 3.46 6.36 3.41
CA MET A 117 2.30 5.53 3.05
C MET A 117 1.44 5.16 4.27
N THR A 118 1.58 5.89 5.39
CA THR A 118 0.79 5.63 6.61
C THR A 118 -0.64 6.12 6.40
N THR A 119 -1.57 5.19 6.34
CA THR A 119 -3.00 5.48 6.14
C THR A 119 -3.63 6.11 7.38
N GLY A 120 -4.62 6.96 7.17
CA GLY A 120 -5.36 7.63 8.24
C GLY A 120 -6.68 8.22 7.73
N THR A 121 -7.27 9.10 8.51
CA THR A 121 -8.57 9.72 8.25
C THR A 121 -8.49 11.22 7.95
N ASN A 122 -7.34 11.85 8.18
CA ASN A 122 -7.15 13.26 7.84
C ASN A 122 -7.09 13.44 6.32
N ALA A 123 -7.45 14.61 5.84
CA ALA A 123 -7.51 14.89 4.41
C ALA A 123 -6.17 14.70 3.67
N ASP A 124 -5.06 14.90 4.36
CA ASP A 124 -3.70 14.74 3.82
C ASP A 124 -3.12 13.34 4.02
N ASP A 125 -3.72 12.48 4.84
CA ASP A 125 -3.19 11.13 5.12
C ASP A 125 -3.14 10.25 3.85
N ALA A 126 -2.24 9.26 3.88
CA ALA A 126 -2.17 8.23 2.86
C ALA A 126 -3.46 7.40 2.83
N MET A 127 -3.78 6.83 1.66
CA MET A 127 -5.01 6.07 1.48
C MET A 127 -4.81 4.91 0.51
N VAL A 128 -5.64 3.90 0.65
CA VAL A 128 -5.64 2.69 -0.19
C VAL A 128 -7.05 2.44 -0.70
N TYR A 129 -7.19 2.27 -2.01
CA TYR A 129 -8.47 1.98 -2.66
C TYR A 129 -8.35 0.84 -3.64
N THR A 130 -9.26 -0.12 -3.52
CA THR A 130 -9.39 -1.21 -4.49
C THR A 130 -10.54 -0.93 -5.44
N ILE A 131 -10.29 -1.01 -6.73
CA ILE A 131 -11.32 -0.83 -7.75
C ILE A 131 -12.29 -2.00 -7.66
N ALA A 132 -13.52 -1.72 -7.22
CA ALA A 132 -14.59 -2.73 -7.19
C ALA A 132 -15.05 -3.06 -8.61
N SER A 133 -14.84 -4.30 -9.04
CA SER A 133 -15.21 -4.80 -10.36
C SER A 133 -15.67 -6.25 -10.23
N ASN A 134 -16.57 -6.69 -11.13
CA ASN A 134 -17.06 -8.07 -11.13
C ASN A 134 -16.01 -9.11 -11.58
N GLN A 135 -14.83 -8.66 -11.98
CA GLN A 135 -13.72 -9.48 -12.42
C GLN A 135 -12.42 -8.88 -11.90
N VAL A 136 -11.39 -9.71 -11.72
CA VAL A 136 -10.05 -9.21 -11.40
C VAL A 136 -9.48 -8.53 -12.64
N ASN A 137 -9.39 -7.21 -12.60
CA ASN A 137 -8.93 -6.35 -13.67
C ASN A 137 -7.61 -5.69 -13.28
N ALA A 138 -6.50 -6.38 -13.54
CA ALA A 138 -5.17 -5.87 -13.18
C ALA A 138 -4.93 -4.48 -13.81
N ILE A 139 -4.47 -3.55 -13.01
CA ILE A 139 -4.07 -2.21 -13.43
C ILE A 139 -2.83 -2.33 -14.33
N ARG A 140 -2.86 -1.68 -15.48
CA ARG A 140 -1.82 -1.73 -16.51
C ARG A 140 -1.07 -0.42 -16.69
N TYR A 141 -1.77 0.70 -16.53
CA TYR A 141 -1.18 2.03 -16.52
C TYR A 141 -2.00 2.99 -15.69
N MET A 142 -1.37 4.08 -15.28
CA MET A 142 -2.02 5.23 -14.69
C MET A 142 -1.54 6.51 -15.37
N LYS A 143 -2.45 7.43 -15.65
CA LYS A 143 -2.12 8.73 -16.23
C LYS A 143 -2.89 9.84 -15.52
N ALA A 144 -2.15 10.73 -14.89
CA ALA A 144 -2.72 11.94 -14.32
C ALA A 144 -2.93 13.00 -15.41
N VAL A 145 -4.16 13.46 -15.53
CA VAL A 145 -4.56 14.59 -16.36
C VAL A 145 -5.34 15.55 -15.44
N ARG A 146 -6.60 15.80 -15.70
CA ARG A 146 -7.52 16.49 -14.78
C ARG A 146 -8.03 15.53 -13.69
N THR A 147 -8.15 14.26 -14.03
CA THR A 147 -8.44 13.14 -13.15
C THR A 147 -7.34 12.12 -13.30
N LEU A 148 -7.21 11.18 -12.38
CA LEU A 148 -6.32 10.04 -12.57
C LEU A 148 -7.04 9.00 -13.42
N VAL A 149 -6.57 8.81 -14.64
CA VAL A 149 -7.04 7.75 -15.54
C VAL A 149 -6.31 6.47 -15.20
N VAL A 150 -7.05 5.39 -15.01
CA VAL A 150 -6.52 4.06 -14.67
C VAL A 150 -6.98 3.07 -15.73
N GLY A 151 -6.03 2.56 -16.49
CA GLY A 151 -6.27 1.50 -17.47
C GLY A 151 -6.08 0.13 -16.85
N THR A 152 -7.08 -0.74 -17.00
CA THR A 152 -7.05 -2.11 -16.48
C THR A 152 -7.26 -3.12 -17.61
N THR A 153 -7.06 -4.39 -17.35
CA THR A 153 -7.27 -5.47 -18.34
C THR A 153 -8.73 -5.58 -18.84
N GLY A 154 -9.71 -5.08 -18.08
CA GLY A 154 -11.14 -5.23 -18.41
C GLY A 154 -11.92 -3.92 -18.43
N GLY A 155 -11.24 -2.78 -18.49
CA GLY A 155 -11.89 -1.46 -18.60
C GLY A 155 -10.99 -0.33 -18.16
N GLU A 156 -11.45 0.86 -18.43
CA GLU A 156 -10.80 2.10 -18.03
C GLU A 156 -11.64 2.79 -16.96
N PHE A 157 -10.96 3.35 -15.97
CA PHE A 157 -11.56 4.01 -14.83
C PHE A 157 -10.97 5.42 -14.66
N THR A 158 -11.74 6.31 -14.07
CA THR A 158 -11.24 7.58 -13.57
C THR A 158 -11.35 7.62 -12.06
N VAL A 159 -10.33 8.16 -11.43
CA VAL A 159 -10.29 8.45 -10.00
C VAL A 159 -10.27 9.97 -9.83
N SER A 160 -11.20 10.48 -9.05
CA SER A 160 -11.35 11.90 -8.74
C SER A 160 -11.98 12.07 -7.36
N ALA A 161 -12.00 13.28 -6.85
CA ALA A 161 -12.87 13.63 -5.74
C ALA A 161 -14.33 13.78 -6.21
N ASP A 162 -15.26 13.71 -5.27
CA ASP A 162 -16.65 14.12 -5.49
C ASP A 162 -16.75 15.64 -5.31
N GLY A 163 -17.19 16.32 -6.36
CA GLY A 163 -17.30 17.77 -6.41
C GLY A 163 -16.32 18.43 -7.39
N THR A 164 -16.72 19.63 -7.88
CA THR A 164 -15.87 20.42 -8.78
C THR A 164 -14.73 21.04 -7.97
N ASP A 165 -13.50 20.86 -8.44
CA ASP A 165 -12.27 21.39 -7.83
C ASP A 165 -11.96 20.86 -6.40
N ALA A 166 -12.63 19.78 -5.97
CA ALA A 166 -12.30 19.10 -4.72
C ALA A 166 -11.06 18.23 -4.88
N ALA A 167 -10.22 18.18 -3.84
CA ALA A 167 -9.07 17.29 -3.79
C ALA A 167 -9.46 15.87 -3.33
N VAL A 168 -8.73 14.88 -3.82
CA VAL A 168 -8.87 13.49 -3.38
C VAL A 168 -8.35 13.33 -1.95
N THR A 169 -9.21 12.83 -1.06
CA THR A 169 -8.90 12.60 0.36
C THR A 169 -9.37 11.22 0.79
N PRO A 170 -8.94 10.70 1.96
CA PRO A 170 -9.41 9.40 2.46
C PRO A 170 -10.93 9.23 2.61
N SER A 171 -11.68 10.32 2.65
CA SER A 171 -13.15 10.30 2.74
C SER A 171 -13.85 10.79 1.46
N ASN A 172 -13.11 11.22 0.45
CA ASN A 172 -13.65 11.84 -0.76
C ASN A 172 -12.93 11.31 -2.02
N VAL A 173 -13.14 10.03 -2.32
CA VAL A 173 -12.67 9.39 -3.56
C VAL A 173 -13.84 8.80 -4.32
N THR A 174 -13.93 9.15 -5.58
CA THR A 174 -14.89 8.57 -6.52
C THR A 174 -14.13 7.83 -7.63
N ILE A 175 -14.45 6.55 -7.81
CA ILE A 175 -13.90 5.72 -8.88
C ILE A 175 -15.05 5.38 -9.85
N LYS A 176 -14.94 5.84 -11.10
CA LYS A 176 -15.99 5.65 -12.13
C LYS A 176 -15.43 4.89 -13.31
N LYS A 177 -16.13 3.82 -13.73
CA LYS A 177 -15.81 3.11 -14.97
C LYS A 177 -16.19 4.00 -16.17
N GLN A 178 -15.26 4.15 -17.11
CA GLN A 178 -15.44 4.98 -18.32
C GLN A 178 -15.67 4.10 -19.56
N SER A 179 -14.98 2.99 -19.67
CA SER A 179 -15.12 2.08 -20.79
C SER A 179 -15.04 0.61 -20.34
N SER A 180 -15.40 -0.30 -21.23
CA SER A 180 -15.25 -1.74 -21.04
C SER A 180 -14.14 -2.33 -21.92
N TYR A 181 -13.32 -1.47 -22.53
CA TYR A 181 -12.18 -1.91 -23.31
C TYR A 181 -10.99 -2.16 -22.40
N GLY A 182 -10.29 -3.27 -22.60
CA GLY A 182 -9.08 -3.58 -21.86
C GLY A 182 -7.90 -2.73 -22.32
N SER A 183 -7.02 -2.42 -21.40
CA SER A 183 -5.80 -1.64 -21.65
C SER A 183 -4.57 -2.52 -21.73
N SER A 184 -3.61 -2.12 -22.54
CA SER A 184 -2.26 -2.68 -22.61
C SER A 184 -1.34 -2.05 -21.54
N THR A 185 -0.12 -2.59 -21.39
CA THR A 185 0.94 -2.04 -20.54
C THR A 185 1.65 -0.83 -21.16
N VAL A 186 1.19 -0.36 -22.33
CA VAL A 186 1.73 0.84 -22.95
C VAL A 186 1.16 2.08 -22.28
N ASP A 187 2.03 3.02 -21.93
CA ASP A 187 1.62 4.28 -21.33
C ASP A 187 0.71 5.08 -22.25
N ALA A 188 -0.38 5.58 -21.68
CA ALA A 188 -1.29 6.46 -22.40
C ALA A 188 -0.65 7.83 -22.64
N VAL A 189 -0.73 8.31 -23.86
CA VAL A 189 -0.29 9.66 -24.24
C VAL A 189 -1.52 10.54 -24.44
N PRO A 190 -1.60 11.71 -23.80
CA PRO A 190 -2.67 12.66 -24.05
C PRO A 190 -2.62 13.12 -25.52
N ALA A 191 -3.71 12.99 -26.24
CA ALA A 191 -3.85 13.46 -27.61
C ALA A 191 -4.73 14.74 -27.63
N GLY A 192 -4.10 15.87 -27.79
CA GLY A 192 -4.76 17.18 -27.85
C GLY A 192 -4.86 17.91 -26.49
N ASN A 193 -5.26 19.16 -26.56
CA ASN A 193 -5.56 20.01 -25.40
C ASN A 193 -7.00 19.82 -24.95
#